data_8d3373fa54a493a32b3c0c166b9ec2b0
#
_entry.id   8d3373fa54a493a32b3c0c166b9ec2b0
#
_cell.length_a   1.000
_cell.length_b   1.000
_cell.length_c   1.000
_cell.angle_alpha   90.00
_cell.angle_beta   90.00
_cell.angle_gamma   90.00
#
_symmetry.space_group_name_H-M   'P 1'
#
loop_
_entity.id
_entity.type
_entity.pdbx_description
1 polymer ?
#
loop_
_entity_poly.entity_id
_entity_poly.type
_entity_poly.pdbx_seq_one_letter_code
_entity_poly.pdbx_strand_id
1 'polypeptide(L)'
;VKEFFEITKAYQQAIADGKRMALATVVHVEGSSYRRPGARMLVTDDGQLTGAISGGCLEGDALRKALLAISQQKNKLVTYDTTDESDTTLGVQLGCNGIVHILFEPIDAAQPDNPVELLKKVLLKRQNAVVITLFSLLSRTEKQPGTCFLHLQHDNIVVNKCHDLFNSAALLEESTVAYQLSDSFFKVFGADKRKLTGFIEYFNTPPSLVIAGAGNDTIPLVEMAAILGWEVTVVDGRVSHATKARFPKATNVIVTKAEEVVNHVQIDNRTFFLLMTHNYNYDLALLKGLILKDQFRYIGALGPKKKLERMYGELSAEGIVITDSHKSKIYGPVGMDIGAETSEEIALSVLAEIKAVLNDKSGKSLREKTEPIHNRARKPVEYSRDEKEEFLCAVQTVIS
;
A
#
# COMPACT_ATOMS: atom_id res chain seq x y z
N VAL A 1 1.67 -0.70 -2.16
CA VAL A 1 1.59 -0.42 -3.62
C VAL A 1 2.96 -0.45 -4.27
N LYS A 2 4.01 0.22 -3.73
CA LYS A 2 5.37 0.19 -4.30
C LYS A 2 5.93 -1.24 -4.43
N GLU A 3 5.81 -2.06 -3.38
CA GLU A 3 6.25 -3.46 -3.38
C GLU A 3 5.60 -4.26 -4.52
N PHE A 4 4.31 -4.01 -4.81
CA PHE A 4 3.63 -4.68 -5.92
C PHE A 4 4.13 -4.22 -7.28
N PHE A 5 4.46 -2.95 -7.42
CA PHE A 5 5.08 -2.46 -8.65
C PHE A 5 6.44 -3.14 -8.90
N GLU A 6 7.27 -3.28 -7.88
CA GLU A 6 8.55 -3.97 -7.97
C GLU A 6 8.36 -5.47 -8.27
N ILE A 7 7.42 -6.13 -7.60
CA ILE A 7 7.06 -7.54 -7.85
C ILE A 7 6.55 -7.73 -9.28
N THR A 8 5.65 -6.88 -9.77
CA THR A 8 5.12 -7.01 -11.14
C THR A 8 6.17 -6.74 -12.21
N LYS A 9 7.11 -5.83 -11.96
CA LYS A 9 8.26 -5.60 -12.84
C LYS A 9 9.19 -6.80 -12.88
N ALA A 10 9.53 -7.35 -11.72
CA ALA A 10 10.38 -8.56 -11.61
C ALA A 10 9.70 -9.78 -12.26
N TYR A 11 8.39 -9.92 -12.10
CA TYR A 11 7.57 -10.94 -12.73
C TYR A 11 7.65 -10.86 -14.28
N GLN A 12 7.48 -9.67 -14.85
CA GLN A 12 7.59 -9.48 -16.30
C GLN A 12 8.98 -9.82 -16.82
N GLN A 13 10.04 -9.43 -16.09
CA GLN A 13 11.41 -9.78 -16.45
C GLN A 13 11.64 -11.30 -16.38
N ALA A 14 11.17 -11.94 -15.32
CA ALA A 14 11.31 -13.38 -15.15
C ALA A 14 10.58 -14.19 -16.25
N ILE A 15 9.40 -13.70 -16.71
CA ILE A 15 8.73 -14.29 -17.89
C ILE A 15 9.60 -14.16 -19.13
N ALA A 16 10.15 -12.97 -19.39
CA ALA A 16 11.02 -12.74 -20.54
C ALA A 16 12.28 -13.62 -20.51
N ASP A 17 12.80 -13.91 -19.32
CA ASP A 17 13.96 -14.78 -19.09
C ASP A 17 13.60 -16.28 -19.04
N GLY A 18 12.32 -16.64 -19.19
CA GLY A 18 11.84 -18.05 -19.16
C GLY A 18 11.94 -18.71 -17.78
N LYS A 19 11.97 -17.94 -16.70
CA LYS A 19 12.11 -18.44 -15.33
C LYS A 19 10.76 -18.85 -14.73
N ARG A 20 10.79 -19.91 -13.91
CA ARG A 20 9.63 -20.30 -13.09
C ARG A 20 9.66 -19.52 -11.78
N MET A 21 8.48 -19.26 -11.22
CA MET A 21 8.34 -18.37 -10.08
C MET A 21 7.34 -18.90 -9.05
N ALA A 22 7.45 -18.42 -7.82
CA ALA A 22 6.42 -18.50 -6.80
C ALA A 22 6.24 -17.15 -6.09
N LEU A 23 5.02 -16.86 -5.69
CA LEU A 23 4.70 -15.74 -4.81
C LEU A 23 4.56 -16.25 -3.37
N ALA A 24 5.36 -15.71 -2.46
CA ALA A 24 5.21 -15.90 -1.03
C ALA A 24 4.40 -14.75 -0.46
N THR A 25 3.31 -15.04 0.24
CA THR A 25 2.43 -14.04 0.87
C THR A 25 2.30 -14.33 2.36
N VAL A 26 2.58 -13.35 3.21
CA VAL A 26 2.22 -13.41 4.63
C VAL A 26 0.70 -13.33 4.70
N VAL A 27 0.04 -14.45 4.99
CA VAL A 27 -1.43 -14.53 4.99
C VAL A 27 -2.04 -14.38 6.38
N HIS A 28 -1.32 -14.71 7.44
CA HIS A 28 -1.79 -14.54 8.81
C HIS A 28 -0.63 -14.37 9.78
N VAL A 29 -0.85 -13.62 10.87
CA VAL A 29 0.14 -13.40 11.95
C VAL A 29 -0.58 -13.47 13.29
N GLU A 30 -0.04 -14.27 14.20
CA GLU A 30 -0.41 -14.29 15.60
C GLU A 30 0.73 -13.65 16.41
N GLY A 31 0.41 -12.85 17.41
CA GLY A 31 1.42 -12.14 18.19
C GLY A 31 2.10 -11.00 17.43
N SER A 32 3.41 -10.85 17.57
CA SER A 32 4.21 -9.76 16.98
C SER A 32 5.02 -10.25 15.77
N SER A 33 5.03 -9.48 14.69
CA SER A 33 5.83 -9.78 13.51
C SER A 33 6.36 -8.48 12.88
N TYR A 34 7.54 -8.56 12.27
CA TYR A 34 8.14 -7.45 11.54
C TYR A 34 7.29 -7.04 10.33
N ARG A 35 6.75 -8.01 9.59
CA ARG A 35 5.87 -7.76 8.44
C ARG A 35 4.43 -8.15 8.79
N ARG A 36 3.49 -7.46 8.17
CA ARG A 36 2.05 -7.68 8.37
C ARG A 36 1.48 -8.64 7.33
N PRO A 37 0.30 -9.24 7.57
CA PRO A 37 -0.46 -9.87 6.50
C PRO A 37 -0.58 -8.94 5.29
N GLY A 38 -0.40 -9.53 4.10
CA GLY A 38 -0.33 -8.80 2.83
C GLY A 38 1.10 -8.48 2.37
N ALA A 39 2.14 -8.68 3.19
CA ALA A 39 3.53 -8.60 2.74
C ALA A 39 3.84 -9.74 1.76
N ARG A 40 4.55 -9.43 0.68
CA ARG A 40 4.80 -10.38 -0.41
C ARG A 40 6.25 -10.39 -0.85
N MET A 41 6.66 -11.54 -1.39
CA MET A 41 7.97 -11.73 -1.99
C MET A 41 7.83 -12.66 -3.21
N LEU A 42 8.27 -12.19 -4.36
CA LEU A 42 8.42 -13.02 -5.55
C LEU A 42 9.75 -13.74 -5.49
N VAL A 43 9.74 -15.04 -5.78
CA VAL A 43 10.92 -15.90 -5.81
C VAL A 43 11.00 -16.55 -7.18
N THR A 44 12.16 -16.46 -7.84
CA THR A 44 12.45 -17.14 -9.10
C THR A 44 13.19 -18.45 -8.85
N ASP A 45 13.16 -19.38 -9.79
CA ASP A 45 13.79 -20.71 -9.67
C ASP A 45 15.33 -20.65 -9.65
N ASP A 46 15.94 -19.55 -10.07
CA ASP A 46 17.37 -19.25 -9.88
C ASP A 46 17.69 -18.54 -8.56
N GLY A 47 16.70 -18.35 -7.67
CA GLY A 47 16.89 -17.85 -6.31
C GLY A 47 16.85 -16.33 -6.15
N GLN A 48 16.44 -15.57 -7.17
CA GLN A 48 16.26 -14.12 -7.00
C GLN A 48 15.00 -13.83 -6.17
N LEU A 49 15.12 -12.84 -5.26
CA LEU A 49 14.06 -12.41 -4.35
C LEU A 49 13.68 -10.95 -4.67
N THR A 50 12.38 -10.68 -4.79
CA THR A 50 11.85 -9.31 -4.94
C THR A 50 10.68 -9.10 -3.97
N GLY A 51 10.74 -8.05 -3.15
CA GLY A 51 9.86 -7.87 -2.00
C GLY A 51 10.41 -8.52 -0.75
N ALA A 52 9.66 -8.54 0.35
CA ALA A 52 10.08 -9.12 1.62
C ALA A 52 8.90 -9.60 2.46
N ILE A 53 9.07 -10.73 3.14
CA ILE A 53 8.07 -11.35 4.04
C ILE A 53 8.45 -11.23 5.51
N SER A 54 9.71 -10.89 5.79
CA SER A 54 10.23 -10.66 7.14
C SER A 54 11.21 -9.49 7.16
N GLY A 55 12.02 -9.38 8.19
CA GLY A 55 13.13 -8.42 8.28
C GLY A 55 14.47 -8.98 7.79
N GLY A 56 14.47 -10.07 7.04
CA GLY A 56 15.69 -10.78 6.57
C GLY A 56 15.89 -12.13 7.22
N CYS A 57 15.13 -12.45 8.26
CA CYS A 57 15.36 -13.66 9.07
C CYS A 57 14.71 -14.93 8.52
N LEU A 58 13.60 -14.81 7.78
CA LEU A 58 12.88 -15.97 7.21
C LEU A 58 13.19 -16.20 5.74
N GLU A 59 13.77 -15.25 5.04
CA GLU A 59 13.94 -15.26 3.59
C GLU A 59 14.75 -16.46 3.09
N GLY A 60 15.77 -16.91 3.86
CA GLY A 60 16.58 -18.06 3.48
C GLY A 60 15.81 -19.39 3.49
N ASP A 61 14.96 -19.62 4.49
CA ASP A 61 14.09 -20.82 4.49
C ASP A 61 12.93 -20.64 3.51
N ALA A 62 12.36 -19.46 3.43
CA ALA A 62 11.30 -19.14 2.49
C ALA A 62 11.72 -19.37 1.03
N LEU A 63 12.98 -19.09 0.67
CA LEU A 63 13.54 -19.43 -0.63
C LEU A 63 13.44 -20.95 -0.88
N ARG A 64 13.87 -21.79 0.06
CA ARG A 64 13.79 -23.26 -0.06
C ARG A 64 12.34 -23.74 -0.24
N LYS A 65 11.40 -23.18 0.54
CA LYS A 65 9.97 -23.52 0.47
C LYS A 65 9.34 -23.07 -0.87
N ALA A 66 9.71 -21.89 -1.36
CA ALA A 66 9.27 -21.39 -2.67
C ALA A 66 9.78 -22.27 -3.82
N LEU A 67 11.06 -22.66 -3.82
CA LEU A 67 11.63 -23.56 -4.82
C LEU A 67 10.92 -24.93 -4.79
N LEU A 68 10.56 -25.43 -3.61
CA LEU A 68 9.79 -26.66 -3.49
C LEU A 68 8.37 -26.49 -4.06
N ALA A 69 7.69 -25.36 -3.79
CA ALA A 69 6.37 -25.07 -4.37
C ALA A 69 6.44 -24.96 -5.90
N ILE A 70 7.48 -24.31 -6.46
CA ILE A 70 7.75 -24.24 -7.90
C ILE A 70 7.92 -25.65 -8.50
N SER A 71 8.70 -26.51 -7.83
CA SER A 71 8.95 -27.86 -8.32
C SER A 71 7.69 -28.75 -8.28
N GLN A 72 6.89 -28.63 -7.21
CA GLN A 72 5.69 -29.44 -7.01
C GLN A 72 4.44 -28.89 -7.69
N GLN A 73 4.48 -27.65 -8.17
CA GLN A 73 3.33 -26.93 -8.77
C GLN A 73 2.08 -26.96 -7.86
N LYS A 74 2.28 -26.78 -6.55
CA LYS A 74 1.22 -26.80 -5.55
C LYS A 74 1.36 -25.64 -4.59
N ASN A 75 0.24 -24.99 -4.28
CA ASN A 75 0.17 -24.01 -3.19
C ASN A 75 0.48 -24.69 -1.85
N LYS A 76 1.32 -24.04 -1.03
CA LYS A 76 1.77 -24.57 0.24
C LYS A 76 1.71 -23.52 1.33
N LEU A 77 1.07 -23.82 2.46
CA LEU A 77 1.08 -22.99 3.66
C LEU A 77 2.20 -23.47 4.58
N VAL A 78 3.07 -22.55 5.01
CA VAL A 78 4.14 -22.81 5.97
C VAL A 78 3.96 -21.89 7.17
N THR A 79 4.14 -22.43 8.37
CA THR A 79 4.06 -21.68 9.62
C THR A 79 5.45 -21.57 10.22
N TYR A 80 5.80 -20.36 10.62
CA TYR A 80 7.03 -20.04 11.35
C TYR A 80 6.63 -19.56 12.74
N ASP A 81 6.98 -20.35 13.75
CA ASP A 81 6.82 -19.97 15.15
C ASP A 81 8.12 -19.31 15.63
N THR A 82 8.04 -18.02 15.98
CA THR A 82 9.19 -17.26 16.48
C THR A 82 9.05 -16.96 17.97
N THR A 83 8.15 -17.64 18.67
CA THR A 83 7.94 -17.49 20.12
C THR A 83 8.85 -18.38 20.93
N ASP A 84 9.35 -19.48 20.35
CA ASP A 84 10.25 -20.43 20.99
C ASP A 84 11.71 -20.05 20.76
N GLU A 85 12.38 -19.55 21.80
CA GLU A 85 13.80 -19.19 21.78
C GLU A 85 14.71 -20.44 21.62
N SER A 86 14.18 -21.65 21.83
CA SER A 86 14.93 -22.91 21.76
C SER A 86 14.97 -23.54 20.37
N ASP A 87 14.20 -23.04 19.39
CA ASP A 87 14.20 -23.55 18.02
C ASP A 87 15.46 -23.15 17.24
N THR A 88 16.55 -23.87 17.49
CA THR A 88 17.84 -23.75 16.82
C THR A 88 17.78 -24.14 15.32
N THR A 89 16.67 -24.68 14.84
CA THR A 89 16.52 -25.13 13.44
C THR A 89 16.53 -23.98 12.44
N LEU A 90 16.16 -22.77 12.85
CA LEU A 90 16.19 -21.55 12.02
C LEU A 90 17.49 -20.75 12.17
N GLY A 91 18.37 -21.09 13.12
CA GLY A 91 19.73 -20.53 13.26
C GLY A 91 19.83 -19.05 13.63
N VAL A 92 18.70 -18.39 14.00
CA VAL A 92 18.65 -16.97 14.33
C VAL A 92 17.72 -16.78 15.53
N GLN A 93 18.19 -16.06 16.56
CA GLN A 93 17.30 -15.53 17.61
C GLN A 93 16.36 -14.51 16.98
N LEU A 94 15.14 -14.93 16.68
CA LEU A 94 14.12 -14.10 16.03
C LEU A 94 13.45 -13.25 17.13
N GLY A 95 13.82 -11.98 17.22
CA GLY A 95 13.26 -11.02 18.19
C GLY A 95 11.77 -10.65 17.95
N CYS A 96 11.04 -11.42 17.17
CA CYS A 96 9.67 -11.13 16.72
C CYS A 96 8.65 -11.97 17.46
N ASN A 97 8.64 -12.33 18.58
CA ASN A 97 7.70 -13.04 19.45
C ASN A 97 6.28 -13.23 18.85
N GLY A 98 6.15 -14.00 17.78
CA GLY A 98 4.88 -14.28 17.09
C GLY A 98 4.94 -15.45 16.11
N ILE A 99 3.76 -15.87 15.64
CA ILE A 99 3.60 -16.96 14.65
C ILE A 99 3.21 -16.34 13.31
N VAL A 100 3.98 -16.67 12.26
CA VAL A 100 3.79 -16.13 10.91
C VAL A 100 3.41 -17.26 9.96
N HIS A 101 2.28 -17.10 9.28
CA HIS A 101 1.81 -18.04 8.26
C HIS A 101 2.06 -17.46 6.88
N ILE A 102 2.83 -18.18 6.06
CA ILE A 102 3.23 -17.76 4.72
C ILE A 102 2.70 -18.77 3.71
N LEU A 103 1.93 -18.25 2.76
CA LEU A 103 1.42 -19.02 1.63
C LEU A 103 2.40 -18.86 0.46
N PHE A 104 2.86 -19.99 -0.09
CA PHE A 104 3.68 -20.07 -1.29
C PHE A 104 2.81 -20.54 -2.45
N GLU A 105 2.70 -19.71 -3.48
CA GLU A 105 1.87 -19.96 -4.65
C GLU A 105 2.78 -20.02 -5.90
N PRO A 106 2.99 -21.22 -6.50
CA PRO A 106 3.70 -21.30 -7.78
C PRO A 106 2.91 -20.57 -8.87
N ILE A 107 3.62 -19.82 -9.69
CA ILE A 107 3.02 -18.97 -10.72
C ILE A 107 3.02 -19.71 -12.05
N ASP A 108 1.82 -19.92 -12.60
CA ASP A 108 1.65 -20.31 -14.01
C ASP A 108 1.47 -19.03 -14.84
N ALA A 109 2.50 -18.65 -15.59
CA ALA A 109 2.48 -17.42 -16.39
C ALA A 109 1.48 -17.48 -17.56
N ALA A 110 1.01 -18.67 -17.95
CA ALA A 110 -0.02 -18.82 -18.98
C ALA A 110 -1.43 -18.49 -18.47
N GLN A 111 -1.62 -18.46 -17.15
CA GLN A 111 -2.92 -18.12 -16.56
C GLN A 111 -3.06 -16.60 -16.39
N PRO A 112 -4.06 -15.95 -17.04
CA PRO A 112 -4.23 -14.50 -17.03
C PRO A 112 -4.74 -13.95 -15.68
N ASP A 113 -5.04 -14.83 -14.74
CA ASP A 113 -5.57 -14.53 -13.40
C ASP A 113 -4.72 -15.19 -12.29
N ASN A 114 -3.43 -15.49 -12.59
CA ASN A 114 -2.50 -15.93 -11.55
C ASN A 114 -2.32 -14.82 -10.49
N PRO A 115 -1.83 -15.13 -9.29
CA PRO A 115 -1.76 -14.16 -8.18
C PRO A 115 -1.08 -12.84 -8.55
N VAL A 116 -0.01 -12.87 -9.36
CA VAL A 116 0.71 -11.64 -9.75
C VAL A 116 -0.07 -10.83 -10.78
N GLU A 117 -0.75 -11.48 -11.73
CA GLU A 117 -1.62 -10.79 -12.69
C GLU A 117 -2.82 -10.14 -11.99
N LEU A 118 -3.38 -10.74 -10.92
CA LEU A 118 -4.39 -10.08 -10.10
C LEU A 118 -3.84 -8.81 -9.42
N LEU A 119 -2.65 -8.88 -8.84
CA LEU A 119 -1.98 -7.71 -8.25
C LEU A 119 -1.67 -6.63 -9.30
N LYS A 120 -1.26 -7.03 -10.50
CA LYS A 120 -1.01 -6.12 -11.61
C LYS A 120 -2.28 -5.37 -12.03
N LYS A 121 -3.44 -6.04 -12.06
CA LYS A 121 -4.75 -5.40 -12.33
C LYS A 121 -5.08 -4.32 -11.30
N VAL A 122 -4.72 -4.50 -10.02
CA VAL A 122 -4.85 -3.46 -8.98
C VAL A 122 -4.05 -2.18 -9.32
N LEU A 123 -2.92 -2.32 -10.03
CA LEU A 123 -2.04 -1.20 -10.37
C LEU A 123 -2.40 -0.49 -11.68
N LEU A 124 -3.25 -1.08 -12.54
CA LEU A 124 -3.53 -0.54 -13.87
C LEU A 124 -4.25 0.80 -13.86
N LYS A 125 -5.11 1.02 -12.89
CA LYS A 125 -5.91 2.24 -12.75
C LYS A 125 -5.91 2.75 -11.33
N ARG A 126 -6.05 4.06 -11.17
CA ARG A 126 -6.19 4.71 -9.87
C ARG A 126 -7.59 4.45 -9.30
N GLN A 127 -7.73 3.32 -8.60
CA GLN A 127 -8.97 2.93 -7.91
C GLN A 127 -8.66 2.05 -6.70
N ASN A 128 -9.61 1.98 -5.78
CA ASN A 128 -9.54 1.01 -4.70
C ASN A 128 -9.80 -0.40 -5.23
N ALA A 129 -9.22 -1.40 -4.56
CA ALA A 129 -9.40 -2.79 -4.91
C ALA A 129 -9.50 -3.67 -3.66
N VAL A 130 -10.13 -4.83 -3.80
CA VAL A 130 -10.12 -5.89 -2.78
C VAL A 130 -9.59 -7.16 -3.42
N VAL A 131 -8.60 -7.77 -2.76
CA VAL A 131 -8.06 -9.09 -3.12
C VAL A 131 -8.37 -10.05 -1.98
N ILE A 132 -8.85 -11.27 -2.29
CA ILE A 132 -9.08 -12.29 -1.27
C ILE A 132 -8.14 -13.46 -1.52
N THR A 133 -7.43 -13.84 -0.46
CA THR A 133 -6.58 -15.03 -0.41
C THR A 133 -7.19 -16.02 0.57
N LEU A 134 -7.51 -17.22 0.11
CA LEU A 134 -8.08 -18.31 0.90
C LEU A 134 -7.01 -19.33 1.28
N PHE A 135 -7.01 -19.76 2.52
CA PHE A 135 -6.08 -20.77 3.04
C PHE A 135 -6.70 -21.54 4.22
N SER A 136 -6.19 -22.74 4.50
CA SER A 136 -6.60 -23.53 5.67
C SER A 136 -5.50 -23.53 6.71
N LEU A 137 -5.80 -23.04 7.91
CA LEU A 137 -4.91 -23.16 9.07
C LEU A 137 -5.04 -24.56 9.73
N LEU A 138 -6.16 -25.25 9.51
CA LEU A 138 -6.44 -26.57 10.08
C LEU A 138 -5.85 -27.72 9.26
N SER A 139 -5.82 -27.60 7.95
CA SER A 139 -5.36 -28.64 7.03
C SER A 139 -4.20 -28.15 6.15
N ARG A 140 -3.00 -28.13 6.73
CA ARG A 140 -1.79 -27.61 6.06
C ARG A 140 -1.25 -28.52 4.95
N THR A 141 -1.57 -29.81 5.01
CA THR A 141 -1.13 -30.83 4.04
C THR A 141 -2.02 -30.87 2.80
N GLU A 142 -3.23 -30.34 2.88
CA GLU A 142 -4.15 -30.28 1.75
C GLU A 142 -3.78 -29.15 0.78
N LYS A 143 -4.33 -29.21 -0.43
CA LYS A 143 -4.14 -28.16 -1.44
C LYS A 143 -4.76 -26.86 -0.95
N GLN A 144 -3.93 -25.84 -0.78
CA GLN A 144 -4.39 -24.50 -0.40
C GLN A 144 -5.02 -23.80 -1.62
N PRO A 145 -6.19 -23.13 -1.47
CA PRO A 145 -6.82 -22.42 -2.59
C PRO A 145 -5.95 -21.27 -3.14
N GLY A 146 -5.42 -20.42 -2.26
CA GLY A 146 -4.55 -19.32 -2.63
C GLY A 146 -5.28 -18.02 -2.92
N THR A 147 -4.58 -17.10 -3.59
CA THR A 147 -5.12 -15.82 -4.06
C THR A 147 -6.07 -16.06 -5.22
N CYS A 148 -7.36 -15.81 -5.01
CA CYS A 148 -8.38 -16.34 -5.91
C CYS A 148 -9.49 -15.35 -6.28
N PHE A 149 -9.54 -14.17 -5.66
CA PHE A 149 -10.59 -13.21 -5.90
C PHE A 149 -10.02 -11.80 -6.01
N LEU A 150 -10.51 -11.04 -6.97
CA LEU A 150 -10.24 -9.61 -7.14
C LEU A 150 -11.55 -8.88 -7.44
N HIS A 151 -11.78 -7.77 -6.74
CA HIS A 151 -12.85 -6.84 -7.02
C HIS A 151 -12.27 -5.43 -7.20
N LEU A 152 -12.49 -4.82 -8.35
CA LEU A 152 -12.09 -3.45 -8.69
C LEU A 152 -13.30 -2.53 -8.62
N GLN A 153 -13.25 -1.51 -7.77
CA GLN A 153 -14.41 -0.70 -7.39
C GLN A 153 -15.05 0.07 -8.56
N HIS A 154 -14.25 0.81 -9.33
CA HIS A 154 -14.81 1.66 -10.40
C HIS A 154 -15.22 0.90 -11.65
N ASP A 155 -14.46 -0.11 -12.01
CA ASP A 155 -14.74 -0.90 -13.21
C ASP A 155 -15.78 -1.99 -12.93
N ASN A 156 -16.16 -2.19 -11.67
CA ASN A 156 -17.00 -3.29 -11.20
C ASN A 156 -16.52 -4.66 -11.74
N ILE A 157 -15.19 -4.79 -11.91
CA ILE A 157 -14.57 -6.02 -12.41
C ILE A 157 -14.40 -6.97 -11.24
N VAL A 158 -15.02 -8.13 -11.35
CA VAL A 158 -14.86 -9.23 -10.39
C VAL A 158 -14.20 -10.41 -11.09
N VAL A 159 -13.06 -10.85 -10.54
CA VAL A 159 -12.40 -12.10 -10.92
C VAL A 159 -12.55 -13.07 -9.76
N ASN A 160 -13.15 -14.23 -9.99
CA ASN A 160 -13.33 -15.27 -8.99
C ASN A 160 -12.86 -16.62 -9.53
N LYS A 161 -11.80 -17.15 -8.93
CA LYS A 161 -11.22 -18.48 -9.23
C LYS A 161 -11.70 -19.58 -8.29
N CYS A 162 -12.49 -19.21 -7.27
CA CYS A 162 -12.97 -20.09 -6.21
C CYS A 162 -14.44 -20.50 -6.38
N HIS A 163 -15.00 -20.34 -7.58
CA HIS A 163 -16.41 -20.65 -7.86
C HIS A 163 -16.78 -22.10 -7.53
N ASP A 164 -15.83 -23.02 -7.64
CA ASP A 164 -16.04 -24.44 -7.28
C ASP A 164 -16.02 -24.70 -5.76
N LEU A 165 -15.47 -23.77 -4.96
CA LEU A 165 -15.34 -23.91 -3.51
C LEU A 165 -16.43 -23.16 -2.75
N PHE A 166 -16.78 -21.97 -3.24
CA PHE A 166 -17.75 -21.07 -2.60
C PHE A 166 -18.63 -20.37 -3.60
N ASN A 167 -19.86 -20.07 -3.19
CA ASN A 167 -20.71 -19.17 -3.94
C ASN A 167 -20.03 -17.81 -4.09
N SER A 168 -19.90 -17.32 -5.32
CA SER A 168 -19.32 -16.01 -5.66
C SER A 168 -19.95 -14.86 -4.85
N ALA A 169 -21.23 -14.99 -4.46
CA ALA A 169 -21.94 -13.99 -3.68
C ALA A 169 -21.29 -13.76 -2.30
N ALA A 170 -20.82 -14.81 -1.62
CA ALA A 170 -20.21 -14.67 -0.29
C ALA A 170 -18.89 -13.89 -0.33
N LEU A 171 -18.06 -14.11 -1.35
CA LEU A 171 -16.79 -13.37 -1.50
C LEU A 171 -17.07 -11.90 -1.94
N LEU A 172 -18.07 -11.68 -2.78
CA LEU A 172 -18.47 -10.34 -3.21
C LEU A 172 -19.04 -9.54 -2.03
N GLU A 173 -19.85 -10.16 -1.16
CA GLU A 173 -20.36 -9.55 0.07
C GLU A 173 -19.22 -9.07 0.96
N GLU A 174 -18.25 -9.95 1.26
CA GLU A 174 -17.11 -9.58 2.11
C GLU A 174 -16.20 -8.52 1.45
N SER A 175 -16.08 -8.53 0.13
CA SER A 175 -15.37 -7.45 -0.57
C SER A 175 -16.10 -6.11 -0.44
N THR A 176 -17.44 -6.11 -0.44
CA THR A 176 -18.25 -4.91 -0.21
C THR A 176 -18.08 -4.38 1.20
N VAL A 177 -18.04 -5.27 2.20
CA VAL A 177 -17.72 -4.90 3.59
C VAL A 177 -16.34 -4.27 3.68
N ALA A 178 -15.32 -4.80 2.99
CA ALA A 178 -13.99 -4.22 2.98
C ALA A 178 -13.97 -2.80 2.40
N TYR A 179 -14.75 -2.52 1.37
CA TYR A 179 -14.92 -1.16 0.83
C TYR A 179 -15.60 -0.21 1.84
N GLN A 180 -16.64 -0.66 2.53
CA GLN A 180 -17.35 0.13 3.54
C GLN A 180 -16.44 0.48 4.72
N LEU A 181 -15.64 -0.49 5.19
CA LEU A 181 -14.69 -0.31 6.28
C LEU A 181 -13.43 0.45 5.85
N SER A 182 -13.11 0.47 4.54
CA SER A 182 -11.83 0.91 4.00
C SER A 182 -10.63 0.25 4.70
N ASP A 183 -10.78 -1.02 5.09
CA ASP A 183 -9.79 -1.79 5.84
C ASP A 183 -9.81 -3.27 5.44
N SER A 184 -8.71 -3.96 5.78
CA SER A 184 -8.55 -5.39 5.56
C SER A 184 -8.88 -6.16 6.84
N PHE A 185 -9.47 -7.35 6.68
CA PHE A 185 -9.86 -8.20 7.80
C PHE A 185 -9.80 -9.67 7.43
N PHE A 186 -10.05 -10.53 8.42
CA PHE A 186 -10.13 -11.97 8.25
C PHE A 186 -11.56 -12.46 8.40
N LYS A 187 -11.93 -13.48 7.61
CA LYS A 187 -13.22 -14.15 7.67
C LYS A 187 -13.04 -15.65 7.55
N VAL A 188 -13.75 -16.41 8.34
CA VAL A 188 -13.81 -17.87 8.20
C VAL A 188 -14.98 -18.24 7.30
N PHE A 189 -14.73 -19.08 6.31
CA PHE A 189 -15.71 -19.61 5.36
C PHE A 189 -15.84 -21.11 5.52
N GLY A 190 -17.08 -21.63 5.36
CA GLY A 190 -17.38 -23.04 5.48
C GLY A 190 -17.63 -23.50 6.92
N ALA A 191 -17.83 -24.80 7.09
CA ALA A 191 -18.10 -25.45 8.36
C ALA A 191 -17.19 -26.68 8.55
N ASP A 192 -16.95 -27.07 9.78
CA ASP A 192 -16.18 -28.24 10.21
C ASP A 192 -14.76 -28.30 9.59
N LYS A 193 -14.31 -29.48 9.17
CA LYS A 193 -12.98 -29.73 8.60
C LYS A 193 -12.71 -29.01 7.26
N ARG A 194 -13.75 -28.44 6.63
CA ARG A 194 -13.63 -27.67 5.37
C ARG A 194 -13.54 -26.18 5.61
N LYS A 195 -13.28 -25.73 6.84
CA LYS A 195 -13.10 -24.32 7.15
C LYS A 195 -11.88 -23.76 6.43
N LEU A 196 -12.10 -22.67 5.71
CA LEU A 196 -11.04 -21.86 5.13
C LEU A 196 -11.02 -20.48 5.78
N THR A 197 -9.83 -19.96 6.00
CA THR A 197 -9.63 -18.58 6.40
C THR A 197 -9.44 -17.74 5.14
N GLY A 198 -10.20 -16.68 5.02
CA GLY A 198 -10.01 -15.65 3.99
C GLY A 198 -9.30 -14.44 4.58
N PHE A 199 -8.22 -14.05 3.96
CA PHE A 199 -7.64 -12.72 4.12
C PHE A 199 -8.25 -11.81 3.08
N ILE A 200 -9.17 -10.94 3.51
CA ILE A 200 -9.84 -9.92 2.70
C ILE A 200 -8.97 -8.67 2.76
N GLU A 201 -8.20 -8.44 1.72
CA GLU A 201 -7.22 -7.37 1.66
C GLU A 201 -7.74 -6.19 0.86
N TYR A 202 -7.93 -5.06 1.53
CA TYR A 202 -8.35 -3.81 0.94
C TYR A 202 -7.15 -2.97 0.52
N PHE A 203 -7.13 -2.54 -0.73
CA PHE A 203 -6.11 -1.68 -1.30
C PHE A 203 -6.67 -0.30 -1.56
N ASN A 204 -6.11 0.69 -0.88
CA ASN A 204 -6.32 2.09 -1.22
C ASN A 204 -5.55 2.46 -2.49
N THR A 205 -6.08 3.40 -3.26
CA THR A 205 -5.29 4.12 -4.26
C THR A 205 -4.01 4.67 -3.65
N PRO A 206 -2.89 4.70 -4.38
CA PRO A 206 -1.69 5.40 -3.91
C PRO A 206 -1.99 6.88 -3.68
N PRO A 207 -1.31 7.55 -2.74
CA PRO A 207 -1.40 9.00 -2.62
C PRO A 207 -0.99 9.66 -3.94
N SER A 208 -1.74 10.68 -4.37
CA SER A 208 -1.42 11.50 -5.53
C SER A 208 -0.93 12.87 -5.05
N LEU A 209 0.28 13.22 -5.41
CA LEU A 209 0.90 14.50 -5.08
C LEU A 209 0.96 15.36 -6.34
N VAL A 210 0.18 16.42 -6.36
CA VAL A 210 0.18 17.42 -7.43
C VAL A 210 1.01 18.61 -6.97
N ILE A 211 2.14 18.83 -7.64
CA ILE A 211 3.09 19.88 -7.32
C ILE A 211 2.99 20.97 -8.37
N ALA A 212 2.48 22.12 -8.00
CA ALA A 212 2.53 23.32 -8.81
C ALA A 212 3.87 24.02 -8.61
N GLY A 213 4.70 24.01 -9.64
CA GLY A 213 6.05 24.54 -9.64
C GLY A 213 7.07 23.50 -10.10
N ALA A 214 7.79 23.82 -11.16
CA ALA A 214 8.83 22.97 -11.73
C ALA A 214 10.23 23.59 -11.47
N GLY A 215 10.45 24.12 -10.26
CA GLY A 215 11.73 24.62 -9.78
C GLY A 215 12.73 23.49 -9.49
N ASN A 216 13.97 23.85 -9.14
CA ASN A 216 14.99 22.87 -8.73
C ASN A 216 14.67 22.30 -7.34
N ASP A 217 14.04 23.06 -6.48
CA ASP A 217 13.54 22.69 -5.15
C ASP A 217 12.45 21.62 -5.20
N THR A 218 11.77 21.47 -6.33
CA THR A 218 10.75 20.43 -6.55
C THR A 218 11.37 19.05 -6.85
N ILE A 219 12.60 18.99 -7.36
CA ILE A 219 13.24 17.73 -7.77
C ILE A 219 13.37 16.73 -6.61
N PRO A 220 13.96 17.09 -5.45
CA PRO A 220 14.05 16.16 -4.31
C PRO A 220 12.70 15.67 -3.82
N LEU A 221 11.69 16.53 -3.85
CA LEU A 221 10.33 16.21 -3.44
C LEU A 221 9.71 15.13 -4.35
N VAL A 222 9.88 15.25 -5.67
CA VAL A 222 9.44 14.25 -6.66
C VAL A 222 10.16 12.91 -6.43
N GLU A 223 11.47 12.95 -6.23
CA GLU A 223 12.28 11.74 -6.01
C GLU A 223 11.88 11.00 -4.74
N MET A 224 11.75 11.71 -3.61
CA MET A 224 11.35 11.12 -2.34
C MET A 224 9.91 10.59 -2.38
N ALA A 225 8.97 11.32 -3.00
CA ALA A 225 7.60 10.86 -3.16
C ALA A 225 7.52 9.58 -4.02
N ALA A 226 8.33 9.49 -5.08
CA ALA A 226 8.44 8.28 -5.90
C ALA A 226 9.03 7.09 -5.11
N ILE A 227 10.01 7.33 -4.22
CA ILE A 227 10.55 6.32 -3.30
C ILE A 227 9.44 5.79 -2.38
N LEU A 228 8.50 6.65 -1.95
CA LEU A 228 7.36 6.26 -1.13
C LEU A 228 6.26 5.53 -1.94
N GLY A 229 6.37 5.45 -3.27
CA GLY A 229 5.38 4.86 -4.16
C GLY A 229 4.16 5.74 -4.37
N TRP A 230 4.29 7.06 -4.24
CA TRP A 230 3.24 8.02 -4.53
C TRP A 230 3.20 8.34 -6.02
N GLU A 231 2.02 8.63 -6.54
CA GLU A 231 1.86 9.18 -7.88
C GLU A 231 2.17 10.68 -7.83
N VAL A 232 3.10 11.13 -8.67
CA VAL A 232 3.53 12.54 -8.67
C VAL A 232 3.19 13.17 -10.00
N THR A 233 2.44 14.26 -9.94
CA THR A 233 2.16 15.12 -11.11
C THR A 233 2.80 16.49 -10.87
N VAL A 234 3.73 16.87 -11.72
CA VAL A 234 4.33 18.22 -11.71
C VAL A 234 3.62 19.08 -12.73
N VAL A 235 3.14 20.25 -12.30
CA VAL A 235 2.47 21.23 -13.18
C VAL A 235 3.17 22.59 -13.13
N ASP A 236 3.36 23.24 -14.27
CA ASP A 236 3.93 24.58 -14.34
C ASP A 236 3.50 25.25 -15.67
N GLY A 237 3.39 26.56 -15.70
CA GLY A 237 3.10 27.32 -16.92
C GLY A 237 4.29 27.45 -17.88
N ARG A 238 5.50 27.12 -17.44
CA ARG A 238 6.75 27.31 -18.19
C ARG A 238 7.17 26.01 -18.90
N VAL A 239 7.07 26.00 -20.23
CA VAL A 239 7.42 24.84 -21.07
C VAL A 239 8.85 24.34 -20.84
N SER A 240 9.81 25.25 -20.63
CA SER A 240 11.23 24.92 -20.42
C SER A 240 11.51 24.28 -19.06
N HIS A 241 10.60 24.42 -18.09
CA HIS A 241 10.76 23.90 -16.73
C HIS A 241 10.02 22.59 -16.52
N ALA A 242 8.76 22.50 -16.95
CA ALA A 242 7.96 21.29 -16.82
C ALA A 242 8.27 20.30 -17.94
N THR A 243 9.36 19.57 -17.79
CA THR A 243 9.79 18.56 -18.76
C THR A 243 10.04 17.21 -18.10
N LYS A 244 9.74 16.13 -18.82
CA LYS A 244 9.99 14.77 -18.33
C LYS A 244 11.48 14.49 -18.08
N ALA A 245 12.35 15.16 -18.83
CA ALA A 245 13.81 15.07 -18.65
C ALA A 245 14.24 15.58 -17.27
N ARG A 246 13.62 16.67 -16.78
CA ARG A 246 13.92 17.21 -15.44
C ARG A 246 13.26 16.41 -14.31
N PHE A 247 12.12 15.79 -14.59
CA PHE A 247 11.33 15.02 -13.59
C PHE A 247 11.10 13.58 -14.06
N PRO A 248 12.15 12.78 -14.23
CA PRO A 248 12.04 11.42 -14.78
C PRO A 248 11.20 10.49 -13.87
N LYS A 249 11.16 10.77 -12.56
CA LYS A 249 10.40 10.00 -11.57
C LYS A 249 8.95 10.44 -11.38
N ALA A 250 8.54 11.60 -11.93
CA ALA A 250 7.15 12.02 -11.89
C ALA A 250 6.28 11.08 -12.76
N THR A 251 5.08 10.79 -12.32
CA THR A 251 4.09 10.05 -13.11
C THR A 251 3.69 10.89 -14.33
N ASN A 252 3.34 12.15 -14.08
CA ASN A 252 2.97 13.11 -15.13
C ASN A 252 3.74 14.40 -14.97
N VAL A 253 4.03 15.06 -16.11
CA VAL A 253 4.56 16.43 -16.16
C VAL A 253 3.72 17.20 -17.16
N ILE A 254 3.05 18.25 -16.69
CA ILE A 254 2.02 18.95 -17.45
C ILE A 254 2.37 20.45 -17.52
N VAL A 255 2.41 20.98 -18.74
CA VAL A 255 2.48 22.43 -18.96
C VAL A 255 1.07 22.97 -19.09
N THR A 256 0.63 23.78 -18.13
CA THR A 256 -0.73 24.32 -18.12
C THR A 256 -0.82 25.62 -17.34
N LYS A 257 -1.90 26.39 -17.56
CA LYS A 257 -2.23 27.55 -16.74
C LYS A 257 -2.79 27.09 -15.39
N ALA A 258 -2.69 27.96 -14.39
CA ALA A 258 -3.12 27.65 -13.03
C ALA A 258 -4.60 27.25 -12.95
N GLU A 259 -5.45 27.94 -13.69
CA GLU A 259 -6.91 27.74 -13.73
C GLU A 259 -7.31 26.37 -14.28
N GLU A 260 -6.46 25.80 -15.15
CA GLU A 260 -6.72 24.53 -15.83
C GLU A 260 -6.21 23.33 -15.07
N VAL A 261 -5.35 23.51 -14.06
CA VAL A 261 -4.72 22.38 -13.30
C VAL A 261 -5.77 21.41 -12.79
N VAL A 262 -6.86 21.92 -12.20
CA VAL A 262 -7.94 21.10 -11.61
C VAL A 262 -8.71 20.25 -12.65
N ASN A 263 -8.56 20.55 -13.95
CA ASN A 263 -9.18 19.81 -15.04
C ASN A 263 -8.25 18.70 -15.58
N HIS A 264 -6.97 18.79 -15.29
CA HIS A 264 -5.96 17.82 -15.76
C HIS A 264 -5.61 16.73 -14.73
N VAL A 265 -6.14 16.82 -13.51
CA VAL A 265 -5.84 15.87 -12.43
C VAL A 265 -7.11 15.25 -11.88
N GLN A 266 -7.06 13.95 -11.59
CA GLN A 266 -8.11 13.29 -10.85
C GLN A 266 -7.99 13.64 -9.37
N ILE A 267 -9.00 14.29 -8.81
CA ILE A 267 -9.04 14.70 -7.41
C ILE A 267 -9.89 13.69 -6.63
N ASP A 268 -9.30 13.14 -5.57
CA ASP A 268 -9.97 12.26 -4.61
C ASP A 268 -9.49 12.56 -3.19
N ASN A 269 -9.95 11.79 -2.20
CA ASN A 269 -9.58 11.94 -0.78
C ASN A 269 -8.11 11.58 -0.49
N ARG A 270 -7.32 11.17 -1.50
CA ARG A 270 -5.89 10.86 -1.41
C ARG A 270 -5.06 11.72 -2.36
N THR A 271 -5.64 12.83 -2.82
CA THR A 271 -4.95 13.83 -3.65
C THR A 271 -4.52 15.01 -2.79
N PHE A 272 -3.25 15.36 -2.87
CA PHE A 272 -2.56 16.39 -2.10
C PHE A 272 -1.96 17.41 -3.05
N PHE A 273 -2.12 18.70 -2.78
CA PHE A 273 -1.62 19.79 -3.60
C PHE A 273 -0.50 20.54 -2.91
N LEU A 274 0.52 20.95 -3.68
CA LEU A 274 1.59 21.83 -3.22
C LEU A 274 1.72 23.03 -4.15
N LEU A 275 1.67 24.24 -3.57
CA LEU A 275 1.84 25.52 -4.24
C LEU A 275 3.28 25.98 -4.05
N MET A 276 4.15 25.74 -5.06
CA MET A 276 5.60 25.96 -5.02
C MET A 276 6.11 26.65 -6.30
N THR A 277 5.27 27.45 -6.99
CA THR A 277 5.64 28.01 -8.29
C THR A 277 6.62 29.18 -8.20
N HIS A 278 6.83 29.75 -7.01
CA HIS A 278 7.47 31.06 -6.81
C HIS A 278 6.80 32.21 -7.60
N ASN A 279 5.62 31.97 -8.16
CA ASN A 279 4.77 32.95 -8.84
C ASN A 279 3.48 33.12 -8.05
N TYR A 280 3.36 34.27 -7.39
CA TYR A 280 2.22 34.57 -6.53
C TYR A 280 0.87 34.42 -7.25
N ASN A 281 0.78 34.96 -8.46
CA ASN A 281 -0.47 34.96 -9.23
C ASN A 281 -0.86 33.55 -9.66
N TYR A 282 0.10 32.70 -10.02
CA TYR A 282 -0.15 31.29 -10.36
C TYR A 282 -0.67 30.53 -9.14
N ASP A 283 0.03 30.67 -7.99
CA ASP A 283 -0.37 30.02 -6.74
C ASP A 283 -1.76 30.49 -6.29
N LEU A 284 -2.07 31.80 -6.40
CA LEU A 284 -3.37 32.38 -6.07
C LEU A 284 -4.50 31.82 -6.96
N ALA A 285 -4.29 31.78 -8.26
CA ALA A 285 -5.28 31.29 -9.21
C ALA A 285 -5.55 29.78 -9.01
N LEU A 286 -4.52 28.98 -8.74
CA LEU A 286 -4.69 27.57 -8.42
C LEU A 286 -5.43 27.38 -7.09
N LEU A 287 -5.06 28.13 -6.04
CA LEU A 287 -5.75 28.10 -4.74
C LEU A 287 -7.26 28.42 -4.91
N LYS A 288 -7.57 29.44 -5.70
CA LYS A 288 -8.93 29.80 -6.07
C LYS A 288 -9.70 28.63 -6.70
N GLY A 289 -9.11 28.00 -7.71
CA GLY A 289 -9.70 26.85 -8.38
C GLY A 289 -9.96 25.66 -7.45
N LEU A 290 -9.03 25.39 -6.53
CA LEU A 290 -9.15 24.33 -5.54
C LEU A 290 -10.25 24.62 -4.50
N ILE A 291 -10.34 25.86 -3.99
CA ILE A 291 -11.40 26.25 -3.06
C ILE A 291 -12.78 26.12 -3.69
N LEU A 292 -12.92 26.56 -4.95
CA LEU A 292 -14.21 26.47 -5.67
C LEU A 292 -14.65 25.02 -5.96
N LYS A 293 -13.68 24.09 -6.11
CA LYS A 293 -13.99 22.64 -6.25
C LYS A 293 -14.37 21.99 -4.93
N ASP A 294 -13.85 22.49 -3.79
CA ASP A 294 -14.05 21.97 -2.42
C ASP A 294 -13.87 20.44 -2.27
N GLN A 295 -13.00 19.87 -3.09
CA GLN A 295 -12.75 18.42 -3.15
C GLN A 295 -11.30 18.06 -2.73
N PHE A 296 -10.65 18.91 -1.94
CA PHE A 296 -9.27 18.68 -1.51
C PHE A 296 -9.21 18.25 -0.04
N ARG A 297 -8.23 17.40 0.27
CA ARG A 297 -7.90 17.01 1.64
C ARG A 297 -6.75 17.83 2.21
N TYR A 298 -5.86 18.33 1.35
CA TYR A 298 -4.66 19.05 1.76
C TYR A 298 -4.18 19.97 0.65
N ILE A 299 -3.84 21.19 1.01
CA ILE A 299 -3.12 22.14 0.17
C ILE A 299 -1.96 22.69 1.00
N GLY A 300 -0.71 22.42 0.57
CA GLY A 300 0.48 23.02 1.16
C GLY A 300 0.95 24.22 0.35
N ALA A 301 1.20 25.33 1.00
CA ALA A 301 1.72 26.53 0.35
C ALA A 301 3.13 26.84 0.84
N LEU A 302 4.10 26.84 -0.07
CA LEU A 302 5.48 27.24 0.22
C LEU A 302 5.56 28.75 0.39
N GLY A 303 6.24 29.19 1.44
CA GLY A 303 6.49 30.59 1.75
C GLY A 303 5.92 31.02 3.09
N PRO A 304 6.17 32.27 3.49
CA PRO A 304 5.82 32.75 4.81
C PRO A 304 4.29 32.85 5.00
N LYS A 305 3.84 32.74 6.24
CA LYS A 305 2.42 32.84 6.63
C LYS A 305 1.71 34.06 6.03
N LYS A 306 2.40 35.21 5.98
CA LYS A 306 1.87 36.45 5.38
C LYS A 306 1.47 36.30 3.92
N LYS A 307 2.15 35.42 3.14
CA LYS A 307 1.78 35.11 1.74
C LYS A 307 0.38 34.51 1.67
N LEU A 308 0.12 33.51 2.52
CA LEU A 308 -1.17 32.83 2.55
C LEU A 308 -2.30 33.76 3.08
N GLU A 309 -2.03 34.53 4.11
CA GLU A 309 -2.96 35.54 4.63
C GLU A 309 -3.36 36.57 3.58
N ARG A 310 -2.38 37.05 2.78
CA ARG A 310 -2.64 37.93 1.65
C ARG A 310 -3.50 37.27 0.57
N MET A 311 -3.23 36.01 0.23
CA MET A 311 -4.07 35.24 -0.70
C MET A 311 -5.51 35.12 -0.22
N TYR A 312 -5.72 34.88 1.04
CA TYR A 312 -7.06 34.84 1.65
C TYR A 312 -7.77 36.19 1.54
N GLY A 313 -7.06 37.28 1.79
CA GLY A 313 -7.60 38.66 1.66
C GLY A 313 -8.04 38.97 0.23
N GLU A 314 -7.22 38.62 -0.77
CA GLU A 314 -7.52 38.88 -2.19
C GLU A 314 -8.70 38.00 -2.66
N LEU A 315 -8.75 36.70 -2.30
CA LEU A 315 -9.86 35.83 -2.63
C LEU A 315 -11.19 36.30 -1.98
N SER A 316 -11.12 36.75 -0.72
CA SER A 316 -12.30 37.31 -0.03
C SER A 316 -12.79 38.61 -0.70
N ALA A 317 -11.89 39.45 -1.18
CA ALA A 317 -12.23 40.66 -1.93
C ALA A 317 -12.90 40.36 -3.27
N GLU A 318 -12.61 39.18 -3.87
CA GLU A 318 -13.30 38.65 -5.07
C GLU A 318 -14.64 37.95 -4.74
N GLY A 319 -15.07 37.97 -3.46
CA GLY A 319 -16.31 37.33 -3.05
C GLY A 319 -16.23 35.82 -2.80
N ILE A 320 -15.03 35.27 -2.76
CA ILE A 320 -14.84 33.83 -2.50
C ILE A 320 -14.82 33.59 -0.99
N VAL A 321 -15.73 32.76 -0.52
CA VAL A 321 -15.85 32.41 0.90
C VAL A 321 -14.84 31.32 1.27
N ILE A 322 -13.87 31.67 2.14
CA ILE A 322 -12.90 30.73 2.70
C ILE A 322 -13.38 30.33 4.09
N THR A 323 -13.95 29.14 4.20
CA THR A 323 -14.49 28.60 5.44
C THR A 323 -13.38 28.14 6.39
N ASP A 324 -13.70 27.93 7.67
CA ASP A 324 -12.74 27.33 8.63
C ASP A 324 -12.40 25.87 8.23
N SER A 325 -13.34 25.16 7.60
CA SER A 325 -13.05 23.85 7.01
C SER A 325 -11.99 23.93 5.90
N HIS A 326 -12.03 24.94 5.03
CA HIS A 326 -10.97 25.17 4.04
C HIS A 326 -9.63 25.45 4.74
N LYS A 327 -9.61 26.38 5.70
CA LYS A 327 -8.37 26.76 6.43
C LYS A 327 -7.73 25.59 7.16
N SER A 328 -8.53 24.68 7.72
CA SER A 328 -8.03 23.49 8.42
C SER A 328 -7.31 22.48 7.51
N LYS A 329 -7.53 22.57 6.19
CA LYS A 329 -6.91 21.72 5.16
C LYS A 329 -5.81 22.44 4.36
N ILE A 330 -5.55 23.73 4.66
CA ILE A 330 -4.54 24.55 3.96
C ILE A 330 -3.40 24.84 4.93
N TYR A 331 -2.21 24.37 4.58
CA TYR A 331 -0.99 24.42 5.38
C TYR A 331 -0.03 25.45 4.81
N GLY A 332 0.26 26.50 5.54
CA GLY A 332 1.20 27.56 5.11
C GLY A 332 1.76 28.34 6.31
N PRO A 333 3.06 28.30 6.52
CA PRO A 333 4.10 27.54 5.77
C PRO A 333 3.88 26.04 5.74
N VAL A 334 4.18 25.41 4.62
CA VAL A 334 4.07 23.95 4.44
C VAL A 334 5.24 23.24 5.11
N GLY A 335 4.94 22.07 5.71
CA GLY A 335 5.94 21.17 6.29
C GLY A 335 5.95 21.16 7.81
N MET A 336 6.59 20.15 8.37
CA MET A 336 6.81 20.03 9.81
C MET A 336 7.99 20.88 10.27
N ASP A 337 7.92 21.44 11.46
CA ASP A 337 9.03 22.16 12.07
C ASP A 337 10.14 21.18 12.53
N ILE A 338 11.10 20.94 11.63
CA ILE A 338 12.25 20.06 11.85
C ILE A 338 13.60 20.77 11.60
N GLY A 339 13.59 22.11 11.46
CA GLY A 339 14.79 22.88 11.14
C GLY A 339 15.28 22.72 9.70
N ALA A 340 14.35 22.47 8.75
CA ALA A 340 14.68 22.27 7.36
C ALA A 340 15.12 23.55 6.66
N GLU A 341 16.29 23.56 6.00
CA GLU A 341 16.85 24.69 5.27
C GLU A 341 17.09 24.40 3.78
N THR A 342 17.55 23.18 3.44
CA THR A 342 17.79 22.78 2.05
C THR A 342 16.54 22.26 1.37
N SER A 343 16.55 22.20 0.03
CA SER A 343 15.40 21.67 -0.75
C SER A 343 15.08 20.21 -0.38
N GLU A 344 16.09 19.41 -0.07
CA GLU A 344 15.98 18.01 0.37
C GLU A 344 15.32 17.91 1.75
N GLU A 345 15.73 18.75 2.69
CA GLU A 345 15.18 18.80 4.04
C GLU A 345 13.73 19.32 4.04
N ILE A 346 13.45 20.34 3.22
CA ILE A 346 12.09 20.84 2.99
C ILE A 346 11.22 19.74 2.39
N ALA A 347 11.72 18.97 1.42
CA ALA A 347 11.00 17.85 0.84
C ALA A 347 10.66 16.80 1.89
N LEU A 348 11.60 16.45 2.78
CA LEU A 348 11.38 15.54 3.91
C LEU A 348 10.29 16.07 4.84
N SER A 349 10.40 17.33 5.25
CA SER A 349 9.45 18.01 6.13
C SER A 349 8.03 17.99 5.56
N VAL A 350 7.86 18.36 4.29
CA VAL A 350 6.58 18.39 3.57
C VAL A 350 5.96 16.99 3.45
N LEU A 351 6.75 16.00 3.04
CA LEU A 351 6.25 14.63 2.89
C LEU A 351 5.89 13.99 4.23
N ALA A 352 6.61 14.34 5.31
CA ALA A 352 6.27 13.90 6.66
C ALA A 352 4.92 14.48 7.12
N GLU A 353 4.67 15.78 6.86
CA GLU A 353 3.38 16.43 7.18
C GLU A 353 2.24 15.80 6.38
N ILE A 354 2.38 15.65 5.07
CA ILE A 354 1.37 14.99 4.23
C ILE A 354 1.11 13.56 4.71
N LYS A 355 2.17 12.83 5.09
CA LYS A 355 2.04 11.46 5.62
C LYS A 355 1.30 11.42 6.94
N ALA A 356 1.48 12.40 7.82
CA ALA A 356 0.73 12.54 9.06
C ALA A 356 -0.75 12.83 8.78
N VAL A 357 -1.05 13.79 7.91
CA VAL A 357 -2.43 14.12 7.49
C VAL A 357 -3.13 12.93 6.82
N LEU A 358 -2.42 12.22 5.94
CA LEU A 358 -2.96 11.03 5.26
C LEU A 358 -3.43 9.94 6.23
N ASN A 359 -2.80 9.83 7.39
CA ASN A 359 -3.10 8.78 8.39
C ASN A 359 -3.75 9.33 9.66
N ASP A 360 -4.22 10.57 9.66
CA ASP A 360 -4.83 11.25 10.80
C ASP A 360 -3.94 11.17 12.06
N LYS A 361 -2.63 11.48 11.88
CA LYS A 361 -1.62 11.49 12.94
C LYS A 361 -1.08 12.88 13.19
N SER A 362 -0.65 13.11 14.43
CA SER A 362 -0.12 14.43 14.86
C SER A 362 1.31 14.70 14.38
N GLY A 363 2.04 13.69 13.89
CA GLY A 363 3.45 13.84 13.56
C GLY A 363 4.41 13.92 14.77
N LYS A 364 3.93 13.72 16.00
CA LYS A 364 4.76 13.71 17.21
C LYS A 364 5.71 12.53 17.25
N SER A 365 6.76 12.61 18.07
CA SER A 365 7.73 11.53 18.28
C SER A 365 7.05 10.25 18.77
N LEU A 366 7.39 9.11 18.17
CA LEU A 366 6.87 7.81 18.59
C LEU A 366 7.24 7.43 20.03
N ARG A 367 8.32 7.98 20.60
CA ARG A 367 8.69 7.78 22.01
C ARG A 367 7.67 8.32 23.01
N GLU A 368 6.83 9.26 22.57
CA GLU A 368 5.76 9.83 23.40
C GLU A 368 4.49 8.97 23.38
N LYS A 369 4.46 7.94 22.54
CA LYS A 369 3.31 7.08 22.38
C LYS A 369 3.32 5.97 23.44
N THR A 370 2.27 5.93 24.26
CA THR A 370 2.07 4.90 25.29
C THR A 370 1.39 3.63 24.75
N GLU A 371 0.70 3.74 23.62
CA GLU A 371 0.01 2.64 22.95
C GLU A 371 0.92 1.94 21.95
N PRO A 372 0.62 0.70 21.52
CA PRO A 372 1.33 0.05 20.44
C PRO A 372 1.43 0.94 19.20
N ILE A 373 2.59 0.94 18.53
CA ILE A 373 2.84 1.76 17.33
C ILE A 373 1.74 1.57 16.29
N HIS A 374 1.23 0.35 16.21
CA HIS A 374 0.16 -0.01 15.31
C HIS A 374 -1.04 -0.54 16.10
N ASN A 375 -2.18 0.15 16.01
CA ASN A 375 -3.43 -0.40 16.55
C ASN A 375 -3.76 -1.70 15.84
N ARG A 376 -3.90 -2.78 16.63
CA ARG A 376 -4.34 -4.09 16.14
C ARG A 376 -5.88 -4.11 16.10
N ALA A 377 -6.50 -3.23 15.30
CA ALA A 377 -7.95 -3.20 15.14
C ALA A 377 -8.47 -4.42 14.33
N ARG A 378 -7.59 -5.25 13.79
CA ARG A 378 -7.97 -6.50 13.12
C ARG A 378 -8.22 -7.55 14.19
N LYS A 379 -9.51 -7.90 14.42
CA LYS A 379 -9.83 -9.03 15.29
C LYS A 379 -9.12 -10.27 14.78
N PRO A 380 -8.36 -11.00 15.62
CA PRO A 380 -7.80 -12.29 15.23
C PRO A 380 -8.95 -13.23 14.83
N VAL A 381 -8.65 -14.18 13.97
CA VAL A 381 -9.59 -15.28 13.71
C VAL A 381 -9.76 -16.03 15.03
N GLU A 382 -10.96 -15.97 15.61
CA GLU A 382 -11.25 -16.69 16.85
C GLU A 382 -11.56 -18.16 16.50
N TYR A 383 -10.64 -19.05 16.84
CA TYR A 383 -10.88 -20.49 16.86
C TYR A 383 -11.45 -20.89 18.24
N SER A 384 -12.35 -21.86 18.28
CA SER A 384 -12.79 -22.46 19.53
C SER A 384 -11.59 -23.08 20.27
N ARG A 385 -11.72 -23.30 21.59
CA ARG A 385 -10.65 -23.87 22.41
C ARG A 385 -10.23 -25.27 21.91
N ASP A 386 -11.20 -26.05 21.45
CA ASP A 386 -10.98 -27.38 20.87
C ASP A 386 -10.23 -27.33 19.53
N GLU A 387 -10.52 -26.34 18.68
CA GLU A 387 -9.81 -26.12 17.42
C GLU A 387 -8.35 -25.68 17.64
N LYS A 388 -8.06 -24.95 18.74
CA LYS A 388 -6.70 -24.60 19.14
C LYS A 388 -5.89 -25.79 19.64
N GLU A 389 -6.52 -26.71 20.38
CA GLU A 389 -5.87 -27.93 20.87
C GLU A 389 -5.57 -28.92 19.75
N GLU A 390 -6.48 -29.10 18.78
CA GLU A 390 -6.20 -29.88 17.56
C GLU A 390 -5.05 -29.25 16.74
N PHE A 391 -5.00 -27.94 16.68
CA PHE A 391 -3.94 -27.19 16.00
C PHE A 391 -2.59 -27.41 16.69
N LEU A 392 -2.50 -27.30 18.01
CA LEU A 392 -1.28 -27.53 18.80
C LEU A 392 -0.83 -29.00 18.73
N CYS A 393 -1.75 -29.96 18.73
CA CYS A 393 -1.47 -31.40 18.61
C CYS A 393 -0.89 -31.73 17.22
N ALA A 394 -1.39 -31.11 16.15
CA ALA A 394 -0.87 -31.25 14.79
C ALA A 394 0.54 -30.65 14.62
N VAL A 395 0.90 -29.62 15.38
CA VAL A 395 2.26 -29.05 15.42
C VAL A 395 3.23 -30.02 16.09
N GLN A 396 2.83 -30.66 17.19
CA GLN A 396 3.69 -31.61 17.92
C GLN A 396 3.92 -32.92 17.15
N THR A 397 2.97 -33.38 16.33
CA THR A 397 3.11 -34.64 15.56
C THR A 397 4.01 -34.51 14.32
N VAL A 398 4.37 -33.31 13.91
CA VAL A 398 5.31 -33.05 12.79
C VAL A 398 6.77 -32.90 13.28
N ILE A 399 6.98 -32.80 14.60
CA ILE A 399 8.28 -32.65 15.25
C ILE A 399 8.78 -33.99 15.85
N SER A 400 7.93 -35.02 15.92
CA SER A 400 8.31 -36.39 16.24
C SER A 400 8.50 -37.22 14.98
#